data_295c891e8f3c0046fb749cf5fa78fa32
#
_entry.id   295c891e8f3c0046fb749cf5fa78fa32
#
_cell.length_a   1.000
_cell.length_b   1.000
_cell.length_c   1.000
_cell.angle_alpha   90.00
_cell.angle_beta   90.00
_cell.angle_gamma   90.00
#
_symmetry.space_group_name_H-M   'P 1'
#
loop_
_entity.id
_entity.type
_entity.pdbx_description
1 polymer ?
#
loop_
_entity_poly.entity_id
_entity_poly.type
_entity_poly.pdbx_seq_one_letter_code
_entity_poly.pdbx_strand_id
1 'polypeptide(L)'
;MPYGIEDIITELSELIRETLVDGQRKRSPSYWKEDPGHLEAMHRHLVRYDRGELVDKDSGAHPLAHVGTRALMQAWLESHGR
;
A
#
# COMPACT_ATOMS: atom_id res chain seq x y z
N MET A 1 3.02 -4.42 28.05
CA MET A 1 2.35 -3.22 27.80
C MET A 1 1.84 -3.13 26.39
N PRO A 2 0.57 -3.05 26.22
CA PRO A 2 0.04 -2.90 24.88
C PRO A 2 0.33 -1.50 24.32
N TYR A 3 0.45 -1.42 23.03
CA TYR A 3 0.56 -0.15 22.36
C TYR A 3 -0.77 0.59 22.46
N GLY A 4 -0.71 1.92 22.57
CA GLY A 4 -1.86 2.74 22.35
C GLY A 4 -2.16 2.80 20.83
N ILE A 5 -3.35 3.29 20.49
CA ILE A 5 -3.76 3.39 19.09
C ILE A 5 -2.77 4.25 18.28
N GLU A 6 -2.29 5.34 18.86
CA GLU A 6 -1.36 6.23 18.16
C GLU A 6 -0.03 5.56 17.86
N ASP A 7 0.43 4.71 18.74
CA ASP A 7 1.67 3.95 18.52
C ASP A 7 1.50 2.97 17.36
N ILE A 8 0.36 2.30 17.33
CA ILE A 8 0.05 1.35 16.26
C ILE A 8 -0.02 2.07 14.92
N ILE A 9 -0.71 3.19 14.87
CA ILE A 9 -0.84 3.99 13.65
C ILE A 9 0.54 4.41 13.16
N THR A 10 1.40 4.85 14.07
CA THR A 10 2.75 5.28 13.72
C THR A 10 3.55 4.14 13.10
N GLU A 11 3.51 2.97 13.69
CA GLU A 11 4.24 1.83 13.17
C GLU A 11 3.70 1.34 11.84
N LEU A 12 2.38 1.28 11.69
CA LEU A 12 1.78 0.84 10.44
C LEU A 12 1.98 1.86 9.33
N SER A 13 2.05 3.14 9.67
CA SER A 13 2.27 4.18 8.67
C SER A 13 3.64 4.07 7.99
N GLU A 14 4.62 3.47 8.66
CA GLU A 14 5.92 3.24 8.03
C GLU A 14 5.81 2.28 6.85
N LEU A 15 4.97 1.26 6.97
CA LEU A 15 4.75 0.32 5.87
C LEU A 15 4.08 1.01 4.69
N ILE A 16 3.12 1.89 4.97
CA ILE A 16 2.43 2.65 3.93
C ILE A 16 3.42 3.60 3.25
N ARG A 17 4.27 4.25 4.05
CA ARG A 17 5.25 5.19 3.54
C ARG A 17 6.18 4.54 2.53
N GLU A 18 6.69 3.36 2.83
CA GLU A 18 7.58 2.64 1.92
C GLU A 18 6.95 2.42 0.55
N THR A 19 5.70 2.02 0.54
CA THR A 19 5.01 1.76 -0.73
C THR A 19 4.67 3.05 -1.46
N LEU A 20 4.33 4.12 -0.75
CA LEU A 20 4.04 5.42 -1.35
C LEU A 20 5.29 6.02 -1.98
N VAL A 21 6.40 5.95 -1.28
CA VAL A 21 7.67 6.46 -1.82
C VAL A 21 8.02 5.74 -3.11
N ASP A 22 7.86 4.42 -3.13
CA ASP A 22 8.14 3.64 -4.32
C ASP A 22 7.23 4.02 -5.48
N GLY A 23 5.94 4.18 -5.21
CA GLY A 23 4.97 4.54 -6.24
C GLY A 23 5.22 5.92 -6.80
N GLN A 24 5.55 6.88 -5.96
CA GLN A 24 5.87 8.23 -6.42
C GLN A 24 7.14 8.26 -7.26
N ARG A 25 8.12 7.44 -6.88
CA ARG A 25 9.38 7.34 -7.63
C ARG A 25 9.14 6.77 -9.04
N LYS A 26 8.24 5.78 -9.15
CA LYS A 26 7.98 5.10 -10.41
C LYS A 26 6.98 5.82 -11.31
N ARG A 27 6.09 6.58 -10.74
CA ARG A 27 4.96 7.17 -11.47
C ARG A 27 4.92 8.69 -11.29
N SER A 28 4.15 9.18 -10.32
CA SER A 28 4.03 10.61 -10.07
C SER A 28 3.59 10.83 -8.62
N PRO A 29 3.78 12.05 -8.08
CA PRO A 29 3.35 12.34 -6.72
C PRO A 29 1.86 12.12 -6.48
N SER A 30 1.03 12.26 -7.49
CA SER A 30 -0.42 12.11 -7.38
C SER A 30 -0.95 10.79 -7.93
N TYR A 31 -0.08 9.84 -8.23
CA TYR A 31 -0.49 8.59 -8.87
C TYR A 31 -1.62 7.89 -8.11
N TRP A 32 -1.61 7.98 -6.80
CA TRP A 32 -2.56 7.26 -5.96
C TRP A 32 -3.99 7.78 -6.15
N LYS A 33 -4.15 9.03 -6.57
CA LYS A 33 -5.47 9.59 -6.88
C LYS A 33 -5.91 9.27 -8.30
N GLU A 34 -4.96 9.06 -9.19
CA GLU A 34 -5.23 8.93 -10.62
C GLU A 34 -5.25 7.51 -11.13
N ASP A 35 -4.61 6.61 -10.41
CA ASP A 35 -4.47 5.23 -10.84
C ASP A 35 -5.79 4.47 -10.62
N PRO A 36 -6.45 4.01 -11.69
CA PRO A 36 -7.68 3.24 -11.53
C PRO A 36 -7.44 1.79 -11.19
N GLY A 37 -6.18 1.37 -11.11
CA GLY A 37 -5.81 -0.02 -10.97
C GLY A 37 -5.51 -0.48 -9.55
N HIS A 38 -6.05 0.19 -8.52
CA HIS A 38 -5.75 -0.18 -7.14
C HIS A 38 -6.17 -1.62 -6.81
N LEU A 39 -7.38 -2.01 -7.19
CA LEU A 39 -7.86 -3.35 -6.89
C LEU A 39 -7.07 -4.43 -7.61
N GLU A 40 -6.72 -4.17 -8.86
CA GLU A 40 -5.89 -5.11 -9.63
C GLU A 40 -4.48 -5.23 -9.03
N ALA A 41 -3.90 -4.11 -8.61
CA ALA A 41 -2.60 -4.13 -7.96
C ALA A 41 -2.64 -4.90 -6.65
N MET A 42 -3.69 -4.71 -5.85
CA MET A 42 -3.89 -5.48 -4.63
C MET A 42 -3.88 -6.97 -4.93
N HIS A 43 -4.65 -7.36 -5.92
CA HIS A 43 -4.77 -8.77 -6.28
C HIS A 43 -3.42 -9.36 -6.70
N ARG A 44 -2.65 -8.63 -7.52
CA ARG A 44 -1.33 -9.10 -7.95
C ARG A 44 -0.40 -9.34 -6.77
N HIS A 45 -0.36 -8.40 -5.83
CA HIS A 45 0.51 -8.53 -4.66
C HIS A 45 0.03 -9.66 -3.74
N LEU A 46 -1.27 -9.84 -3.62
CA LEU A 46 -1.82 -10.91 -2.79
C LEU A 46 -1.49 -12.28 -3.37
N VAL A 47 -1.58 -12.42 -4.69
CA VAL A 47 -1.21 -13.67 -5.36
C VAL A 47 0.27 -13.99 -5.14
N ARG A 48 1.14 -13.00 -5.24
CA ARG A 48 2.57 -13.18 -4.99
C ARG A 48 2.83 -13.61 -3.55
N TYR A 49 2.12 -13.00 -2.62
CA TYR A 49 2.23 -13.38 -1.22
C TYR A 49 1.82 -14.84 -1.02
N ASP A 50 0.72 -15.26 -1.64
CA ASP A 50 0.24 -16.64 -1.55
C ASP A 50 1.25 -17.64 -2.11
N ARG A 51 2.09 -17.20 -3.04
CA ARG A 51 3.14 -18.02 -3.63
C ARG A 51 4.43 -18.02 -2.82
N GLY A 52 4.43 -17.35 -1.66
CA GLY A 52 5.57 -17.35 -0.75
C GLY A 52 6.48 -16.14 -0.85
N GLU A 53 6.14 -15.13 -1.64
CA GLU A 53 6.94 -13.92 -1.71
C GLU A 53 6.75 -13.10 -0.44
N LEU A 54 7.83 -12.77 0.23
CA LEU A 54 7.79 -11.98 1.46
C LEU A 54 8.42 -10.60 1.29
N VAL A 55 9.07 -10.37 0.16
CA VAL A 55 9.69 -9.09 -0.16
C VAL A 55 9.41 -8.80 -1.62
N ASP A 56 8.82 -7.64 -1.91
CA ASP A 56 8.62 -7.21 -3.28
C ASP A 56 9.97 -6.84 -3.88
N LYS A 57 10.30 -7.43 -5.03
CA LYS A 57 11.60 -7.25 -5.65
C LYS A 57 11.88 -5.82 -6.07
N ASP A 58 10.85 -5.09 -6.45
CA ASP A 58 11.03 -3.73 -6.94
C ASP A 58 11.12 -2.72 -5.80
N SER A 59 10.25 -2.85 -4.81
CA SER A 59 10.17 -1.84 -3.74
C SER A 59 10.93 -2.22 -2.49
N GLY A 60 11.18 -3.51 -2.27
CA GLY A 60 11.76 -4.00 -1.03
C GLY A 60 10.76 -4.10 0.10
N ALA A 61 9.51 -3.72 -0.12
CA ALA A 61 8.48 -3.76 0.90
C ALA A 61 7.79 -5.12 0.92
N HIS A 62 7.14 -5.42 2.02
CA HIS A 62 6.35 -6.64 2.14
C HIS A 62 5.15 -6.55 1.19
N PRO A 63 4.82 -7.63 0.46
CA PRO A 63 3.68 -7.59 -0.47
C PRO A 63 2.37 -7.16 0.18
N LEU A 64 2.11 -7.56 1.43
CA LEU A 64 0.90 -7.15 2.12
C LEU A 64 0.87 -5.66 2.44
N ALA A 65 2.04 -5.01 2.52
CA ALA A 65 2.08 -3.55 2.67
C ALA A 65 1.54 -2.88 1.40
N HIS A 66 1.84 -3.43 0.24
CA HIS A 66 1.27 -2.95 -1.02
C HIS A 66 -0.24 -3.19 -1.07
N VAL A 67 -0.70 -4.35 -0.64
CA VAL A 67 -2.14 -4.66 -0.57
C VAL A 67 -2.86 -3.65 0.31
N GLY A 68 -2.33 -3.43 1.52
CA GLY A 68 -2.95 -2.51 2.47
C GLY A 68 -2.98 -1.08 1.97
N THR A 69 -1.88 -0.63 1.39
CA THR A 69 -1.80 0.74 0.86
C THR A 69 -2.78 0.95 -0.28
N ARG A 70 -2.86 0.01 -1.21
CA ARG A 70 -3.82 0.10 -2.32
C ARG A 70 -5.26 0.09 -1.83
N ALA A 71 -5.55 -0.72 -0.80
CA ALA A 71 -6.88 -0.76 -0.20
C ALA A 71 -7.26 0.59 0.37
N LEU A 72 -6.34 1.24 1.08
CA LEU A 72 -6.59 2.56 1.66
C LEU A 72 -6.78 3.62 0.59
N MET A 73 -5.98 3.56 -0.48
CA MET A 73 -6.13 4.49 -1.60
C MET A 73 -7.51 4.36 -2.24
N GLN A 74 -7.95 3.14 -2.47
CA GLN A 74 -9.28 2.89 -3.04
C GLN A 74 -10.38 3.40 -2.13
N ALA A 75 -10.27 3.13 -0.83
CA ALA A 75 -11.25 3.59 0.14
C ALA A 75 -11.33 5.12 0.17
N TRP A 76 -10.17 5.77 0.09
CA TRP A 76 -10.13 7.24 0.08
C TRP A 76 -10.84 7.79 -1.16
N LEU A 77 -10.54 7.21 -2.33
CA LEU A 77 -11.17 7.65 -3.59
C LEU A 77 -12.69 7.52 -3.52
N GLU A 78 -13.17 6.41 -3.02
CA GLU A 78 -14.62 6.18 -2.90
C GLU A 78 -15.27 7.13 -1.91
N SER A 79 -14.57 7.41 -0.80
CA SER A 79 -15.08 8.30 0.24
C SER A 79 -15.11 9.75 -0.19
N HIS A 80 -14.23 10.14 -1.11
CA HIS A 80 -14.08 11.55 -1.51
C HIS A 80 -14.75 11.85 -2.87
N GLY A 81 -15.65 10.98 -3.28
CA GLY A 81 -16.52 11.26 -4.42
C GLY A 81 -15.80 11.45 -5.74
N ARG A 82 -14.82 10.65 -5.98
CA ARG A 82 -14.14 10.73 -7.25
C ARG A 82 -15.10 10.74 -8.45
#